data_00da1e49cccc5015caaff496037d1075
#
_entry.id   00da1e49cccc5015caaff496037d1075
#
_cell.length_a   1.000
_cell.length_b   1.000
_cell.length_c   1.000
_cell.angle_alpha   90.00
_cell.angle_beta   90.00
_cell.angle_gamma   90.00
#
_symmetry.space_group_name_H-M   'P 1'
#
loop_
_entity.id
_entity.type
_entity.pdbx_description
1 polymer ?
#
loop_
_entity_poly.entity_id
_entity_poly.type
_entity_poly.pdbx_seq_one_letter_code
_entity_poly.pdbx_strand_id
1 'polypeptide(L)'
;ILGVPDLVKSISGLMITTPVLTRPMVENIRVACQEMGFPRNRCFLQDYEESFYYHTLYQKPEIWSRNVGLFIFDQDAVSYAKLEMNRSSRPVRVGVRRGEHTTLHTEALQRDVDFCQFVMESLENEVYSSIYLVGDGFEREWAEKSVAELCKHQRRVFYGNNLFSKGACYAAKEKTEERNLKGYLYVGN
;
A
#
# COMPACT_ATOMS: atom_id res chain seq x y z
N ILE A 1 2.79 -26.45 4.14
CA ILE A 1 3.25 -25.47 3.15
C ILE A 1 4.64 -24.93 3.50
N LEU A 2 4.93 -24.60 4.76
CA LEU A 2 6.27 -24.11 5.17
C LEU A 2 7.21 -25.23 5.64
N GLY A 3 6.74 -26.49 5.71
CA GLY A 3 7.54 -27.64 6.11
C GLY A 3 8.12 -27.59 7.53
N VAL A 4 7.64 -26.70 8.38
CA VAL A 4 8.08 -26.54 9.76
C VAL A 4 7.15 -27.28 10.73
N PRO A 5 7.70 -28.02 11.71
CA PRO A 5 6.90 -28.84 12.62
C PRO A 5 6.05 -28.03 13.60
N ASP A 6 6.46 -26.83 13.96
CA ASP A 6 5.73 -25.92 14.85
C ASP A 6 5.82 -24.50 14.30
N LEU A 7 4.74 -24.09 13.61
CA LEU A 7 4.66 -22.79 12.94
C LEU A 7 4.78 -21.63 13.94
N VAL A 8 4.12 -21.73 15.10
CA VAL A 8 4.10 -20.66 16.11
C VAL A 8 5.48 -20.41 16.69
N LYS A 9 6.26 -21.47 16.91
CA LYS A 9 7.64 -21.36 17.42
C LYS A 9 8.62 -20.86 16.34
N SER A 10 8.34 -21.16 15.08
CA SER A 10 9.24 -20.85 13.96
C SER A 10 9.08 -19.43 13.41
N ILE A 11 8.00 -18.71 13.77
CA ILE A 11 7.70 -17.35 13.31
C ILE A 11 8.00 -16.35 14.42
N SER A 12 8.89 -15.41 14.17
CA SER A 12 9.23 -14.33 15.12
C SER A 12 8.12 -13.33 15.33
N GLY A 13 7.28 -13.08 14.31
CA GLY A 13 6.12 -12.22 14.39
C GLY A 13 5.14 -12.44 13.23
N LEU A 14 3.86 -12.30 13.51
CA LEU A 14 2.78 -12.34 12.52
C LEU A 14 2.23 -10.94 12.33
N MET A 15 2.26 -10.41 11.12
CA MET A 15 1.62 -9.16 10.73
C MET A 15 0.41 -9.47 9.85
N ILE A 16 -0.76 -8.99 10.25
CA ILE A 16 -1.99 -9.09 9.49
C ILE A 16 -2.34 -7.70 8.96
N THR A 17 -2.60 -7.62 7.67
CA THR A 17 -2.99 -6.38 7.00
C THR A 17 -4.40 -6.49 6.43
N THR A 18 -5.18 -5.43 6.57
CA THR A 18 -6.59 -5.35 6.15
C THR A 18 -6.87 -4.00 5.47
N PRO A 19 -7.90 -3.88 4.62
CA PRO A 19 -8.25 -2.59 4.02
C PRO A 19 -8.55 -1.50 5.05
N VAL A 20 -9.22 -1.86 6.15
CA VAL A 20 -9.60 -0.96 7.25
C VAL A 20 -9.51 -1.72 8.57
N LEU A 21 -9.03 -1.06 9.61
CA LEU A 21 -9.04 -1.59 10.96
C LEU A 21 -10.25 -1.04 11.74
N THR A 22 -11.25 -1.88 11.95
CA THR A 22 -12.36 -1.58 12.87
C THR A 22 -12.14 -2.25 14.22
N ARG A 23 -12.68 -1.66 15.29
CA ARG A 23 -12.55 -2.23 16.63
C ARG A 23 -13.03 -3.68 16.74
N PRO A 24 -14.20 -4.08 16.20
CA PRO A 24 -14.63 -5.48 16.21
C PRO A 24 -13.67 -6.40 15.44
N MET A 25 -13.15 -5.97 14.29
CA MET A 25 -12.19 -6.75 13.51
C MET A 25 -10.90 -6.97 14.29
N VAL A 26 -10.37 -5.94 14.93
CA VAL A 26 -9.15 -6.04 15.75
C VAL A 26 -9.35 -7.02 16.91
N GLU A 27 -10.50 -6.98 17.57
CA GLU A 27 -10.85 -7.90 18.67
C GLU A 27 -10.95 -9.35 18.17
N ASN A 28 -11.67 -9.59 17.07
CA ASN A 28 -11.81 -10.93 16.46
C ASN A 28 -10.48 -11.52 16.01
N ILE A 29 -9.65 -10.73 15.34
CA ILE A 29 -8.32 -11.20 14.88
C ILE A 29 -7.43 -11.53 16.09
N ARG A 30 -7.47 -10.73 17.15
CA ARG A 30 -6.70 -11.00 18.37
C ARG A 30 -7.12 -12.30 19.04
N VAL A 31 -8.42 -12.57 19.11
CA VAL A 31 -8.95 -13.84 19.62
C VAL A 31 -8.46 -15.01 18.76
N ALA A 32 -8.62 -14.92 17.45
CA ALA A 32 -8.16 -15.96 16.52
C ALA A 32 -6.65 -16.23 16.64
N CYS A 33 -5.81 -15.19 16.73
CA CYS A 33 -4.37 -15.35 16.94
C CYS A 33 -4.07 -16.06 18.26
N GLN A 34 -4.80 -15.72 19.33
CA GLN A 34 -4.63 -16.34 20.64
C GLN A 34 -5.05 -17.82 20.63
N GLU A 35 -6.14 -18.16 19.97
CA GLU A 35 -6.62 -19.55 19.80
C GLU A 35 -5.62 -20.39 18.98
N MET A 36 -4.94 -19.78 17.99
CA MET A 36 -3.85 -20.41 17.24
C MET A 36 -2.53 -20.49 18.01
N GLY A 37 -2.47 -20.01 19.25
CA GLY A 37 -1.28 -20.05 20.10
C GLY A 37 -0.27 -18.94 19.87
N PHE A 38 -0.58 -17.92 19.07
CA PHE A 38 0.30 -16.76 18.91
C PHE A 38 0.21 -15.82 20.14
N PRO A 39 1.32 -15.53 20.81
CA PRO A 39 1.32 -14.57 21.92
C PRO A 39 1.06 -13.15 21.41
N ARG A 40 0.38 -12.33 22.23
CA ARG A 40 -0.04 -10.97 21.87
C ARG A 40 1.10 -10.06 21.39
N ASN A 41 2.28 -10.20 21.96
CA ASN A 41 3.46 -9.41 21.60
C ASN A 41 4.12 -9.83 20.28
N ARG A 42 3.61 -10.87 19.64
CA ARG A 42 4.09 -11.35 18.31
C ARG A 42 3.00 -11.32 17.23
N CYS A 43 1.78 -10.84 17.57
CA CYS A 43 0.69 -10.67 16.63
C CYS A 43 0.42 -9.17 16.45
N PHE A 44 0.65 -8.66 15.25
CA PHE A 44 0.53 -7.26 14.88
C PHE A 44 -0.55 -7.07 13.83
N LEU A 45 -1.16 -5.90 13.84
CA LEU A 45 -2.21 -5.52 12.90
C LEU A 45 -1.88 -4.17 12.29
N GLN A 46 -2.16 -4.02 11.01
CA GLN A 46 -2.07 -2.74 10.29
C GLN A 46 -3.09 -2.68 9.16
N ASP A 47 -3.36 -1.49 8.67
CA ASP A 47 -4.18 -1.30 7.47
C ASP A 47 -3.34 -1.28 6.19
N TYR A 48 -4.02 -1.15 5.05
CA TYR A 48 -3.36 -1.08 3.74
C TYR A 48 -2.54 0.20 3.58
N GLU A 49 -2.90 1.30 4.24
CA GLU A 49 -2.15 2.55 4.18
C GLU A 49 -0.79 2.40 4.89
N GLU A 50 -0.79 1.81 6.09
CA GLU A 50 0.45 1.51 6.80
C GLU A 50 1.30 0.47 6.04
N SER A 51 0.67 -0.52 5.38
CA SER A 51 1.36 -1.46 4.49
C SER A 51 2.00 -0.75 3.30
N PHE A 52 1.30 0.19 2.69
CA PHE A 52 1.83 0.99 1.59
C PHE A 52 3.02 1.85 2.03
N TYR A 53 2.94 2.46 3.21
CA TYR A 53 4.07 3.17 3.82
C TYR A 53 5.31 2.28 3.94
N TYR A 54 5.20 1.12 4.59
CA TYR A 54 6.34 0.21 4.77
C TYR A 54 6.87 -0.31 3.44
N HIS A 55 5.97 -0.71 2.53
CA HIS A 55 6.39 -1.15 1.20
C HIS A 55 7.22 -0.09 0.49
N THR A 56 6.75 1.14 0.49
CA THR A 56 7.39 2.25 -0.23
C THR A 56 8.75 2.60 0.35
N LEU A 57 8.87 2.75 1.67
CA LEU A 57 10.13 3.17 2.29
C LEU A 57 11.22 2.09 2.27
N TYR A 58 10.84 0.83 2.08
CA TYR A 58 11.80 -0.25 1.85
C TYR A 58 12.32 -0.34 0.41
N GLN A 59 11.78 0.47 -0.50
CA GLN A 59 12.33 0.60 -1.85
C GLN A 59 13.52 1.57 -1.86
N LYS A 60 14.22 1.63 -3.01
CA LYS A 60 15.32 2.59 -3.20
C LYS A 60 14.81 4.03 -3.07
N PRO A 61 15.62 4.96 -2.50
CA PRO A 61 15.20 6.36 -2.28
C PRO A 61 14.65 7.09 -3.52
N GLU A 62 15.08 6.71 -4.72
CA GLU A 62 14.63 7.31 -5.97
C GLU A 62 13.13 7.03 -6.24
N ILE A 63 12.57 5.96 -5.66
CA ILE A 63 11.17 5.57 -5.82
C ILE A 63 10.25 6.50 -5.02
N TRP A 64 10.72 7.04 -3.91
CA TRP A 64 9.95 7.91 -3.01
C TRP A 64 10.65 9.26 -2.74
N SER A 65 11.44 9.74 -3.71
CA SER A 65 12.08 11.06 -3.63
C SER A 65 11.08 12.21 -3.65
N ARG A 66 9.91 12.01 -4.24
CA ARG A 66 8.72 12.89 -4.26
C ARG A 66 7.50 12.10 -3.74
N ASN A 67 6.29 12.62 -3.98
CA ASN A 67 5.07 11.89 -3.66
C ASN A 67 5.04 10.54 -4.38
N VAL A 68 4.34 9.58 -3.78
CA VAL A 68 4.09 8.26 -4.37
C VAL A 68 2.59 8.05 -4.46
N GLY A 69 2.10 7.80 -5.68
CA GLY A 69 0.69 7.51 -5.94
C GLY A 69 0.39 6.02 -5.83
N LEU A 70 -0.83 5.70 -5.43
CA LEU A 70 -1.36 4.34 -5.39
C LEU A 70 -2.78 4.35 -5.94
N PHE A 71 -3.03 3.60 -7.01
CA PHE A 71 -4.36 3.31 -7.51
C PHE A 71 -4.72 1.87 -7.14
N ILE A 72 -5.85 1.70 -6.48
CA ILE A 72 -6.36 0.40 -6.03
C ILE A 72 -7.62 0.09 -6.82
N PHE A 73 -7.57 -0.99 -7.59
CA PHE A 73 -8.68 -1.49 -8.39
C PHE A 73 -9.41 -2.60 -7.66
N ASP A 74 -10.71 -2.46 -7.58
CA ASP A 74 -11.65 -3.48 -7.11
C ASP A 74 -12.70 -3.65 -8.20
N GLN A 75 -12.47 -4.58 -9.10
CA GLN A 75 -13.26 -4.79 -10.31
C GLN A 75 -13.39 -3.49 -11.15
N ASP A 76 -14.56 -2.85 -11.13
CA ASP A 76 -14.82 -1.62 -11.87
C ASP A 76 -14.58 -0.36 -11.06
N ALA A 77 -14.39 -0.46 -9.76
CA ALA A 77 -14.07 0.67 -8.90
C ALA A 77 -12.56 0.88 -8.82
N VAL A 78 -12.15 2.14 -8.84
CA VAL A 78 -10.76 2.54 -8.59
C VAL A 78 -10.72 3.64 -7.55
N SER A 79 -9.86 3.47 -6.56
CA SER A 79 -9.57 4.48 -5.54
C SER A 79 -8.12 4.93 -5.61
N TYR A 80 -7.89 6.15 -5.17
CA TYR A 80 -6.57 6.76 -5.18
C TYR A 80 -6.11 7.03 -3.74
N ALA A 81 -4.80 6.84 -3.51
CA ALA A 81 -4.13 7.27 -2.29
C ALA A 81 -2.75 7.86 -2.62
N LYS A 82 -2.31 8.80 -1.80
CA LYS A 82 -1.03 9.49 -1.95
C LYS A 82 -0.20 9.35 -0.69
N LEU A 83 1.03 8.87 -0.83
CA LEU A 83 2.04 8.95 0.21
C LEU A 83 2.83 10.25 0.06
N GLU A 84 2.85 11.05 1.11
CA GLU A 84 3.54 12.33 1.18
C GLU A 84 4.45 12.41 2.42
N MET A 85 5.54 13.18 2.32
CA MET A 85 6.54 13.31 3.38
C MET A 85 6.73 14.74 3.80
N ASN A 86 6.62 15.00 5.10
CA ASN A 86 7.05 16.26 5.69
C ASN A 86 8.53 16.14 6.09
N ARG A 87 9.41 16.60 5.21
CA ARG A 87 10.88 16.56 5.39
C ARG A 87 11.44 17.65 6.32
N SER A 88 10.61 18.59 6.76
CA SER A 88 11.01 19.64 7.70
C SER A 88 11.05 19.17 9.16
N SER A 89 10.41 18.02 9.46
CA SER A 89 10.41 17.42 10.81
C SER A 89 11.51 16.38 11.01
N ARG A 90 11.85 16.12 12.28
CA ARG A 90 12.74 15.03 12.69
C ARG A 90 12.09 14.27 13.86
N PRO A 91 11.73 13.00 13.70
CA PRO A 91 11.78 12.20 12.46
C PRO A 91 10.93 12.79 11.32
N VAL A 92 11.24 12.42 10.09
CA VAL A 92 10.43 12.80 8.91
C VAL A 92 9.04 12.17 9.06
N ARG A 93 8.00 13.01 9.03
CA ARG A 93 6.62 12.51 9.09
C ARG A 93 6.17 12.07 7.72
N VAL A 94 5.63 10.87 7.65
CA VAL A 94 5.12 10.28 6.40
C VAL A 94 3.66 9.91 6.61
N GLY A 95 2.80 10.45 5.78
CA GLY A 95 1.37 10.16 5.79
C GLY A 95 0.91 9.53 4.49
N VAL A 96 -0.16 8.76 4.56
CA VAL A 96 -0.92 8.31 3.40
C VAL A 96 -2.27 9.00 3.43
N ARG A 97 -2.53 9.82 2.43
CA ARG A 97 -3.79 10.53 2.27
C ARG A 97 -4.66 9.80 1.25
N ARG A 98 -5.87 9.44 1.62
CA ARG A 98 -6.88 8.95 0.69
C ARG A 98 -7.35 10.11 -0.19
N GLY A 99 -7.43 9.86 -1.49
CA GLY A 99 -8.03 10.74 -2.47
C GLY A 99 -9.45 10.28 -2.83
N GLU A 100 -9.87 10.69 -4.00
CA GLU A 100 -11.17 10.34 -4.56
C GLU A 100 -11.23 8.87 -4.99
N HIS A 101 -12.43 8.42 -5.30
CA HIS A 101 -12.70 7.14 -5.93
C HIS A 101 -13.71 7.32 -7.06
N THR A 102 -13.67 6.45 -8.05
CA THR A 102 -14.59 6.46 -9.18
C THR A 102 -14.92 5.04 -9.62
N THR A 103 -16.00 4.91 -10.40
CA THR A 103 -16.36 3.65 -11.06
C THR A 103 -16.10 3.81 -12.55
N LEU A 104 -15.37 2.87 -13.13
CA LEU A 104 -15.03 2.86 -14.54
C LEU A 104 -16.08 2.08 -15.34
N HIS A 105 -16.29 2.45 -16.59
CA HIS A 105 -17.10 1.66 -17.50
C HIS A 105 -16.49 0.27 -17.71
N THR A 106 -17.34 -0.70 -18.05
CA THR A 106 -16.88 -2.08 -18.32
C THR A 106 -16.35 -2.23 -19.74
N GLU A 107 -16.77 -1.37 -20.68
CA GLU A 107 -16.31 -1.36 -22.06
C GLU A 107 -14.87 -0.81 -22.12
N ALA A 108 -13.95 -1.55 -22.71
CA ALA A 108 -12.50 -1.31 -22.63
C ALA A 108 -12.06 0.09 -23.07
N LEU A 109 -12.59 0.60 -24.18
CA LEU A 109 -12.21 1.91 -24.71
C LEU A 109 -12.68 3.05 -23.78
N GLN A 110 -13.91 2.95 -23.25
CA GLN A 110 -14.43 3.94 -22.34
C GLN A 110 -13.76 3.83 -20.96
N ARG A 111 -13.49 2.62 -20.50
CA ARG A 111 -12.73 2.34 -19.27
C ARG A 111 -11.38 3.04 -19.27
N ASP A 112 -10.63 2.97 -20.37
CA ASP A 112 -9.33 3.65 -20.51
C ASP A 112 -9.48 5.18 -20.49
N VAL A 113 -10.53 5.72 -21.12
CA VAL A 113 -10.81 7.16 -21.07
C VAL A 113 -11.14 7.62 -19.65
N ASP A 114 -12.02 6.91 -18.96
CA ASP A 114 -12.41 7.24 -17.58
C ASP A 114 -11.22 7.18 -16.64
N PHE A 115 -10.42 6.12 -16.71
CA PHE A 115 -9.24 5.98 -15.88
C PHE A 115 -8.18 7.03 -16.20
N CYS A 116 -7.96 7.34 -17.48
CA CYS A 116 -7.03 8.39 -17.89
C CYS A 116 -7.45 9.75 -17.30
N GLN A 117 -8.73 10.10 -17.34
CA GLN A 117 -9.24 11.32 -16.74
C GLN A 117 -9.04 11.32 -15.22
N PHE A 118 -9.39 10.21 -14.54
CA PHE A 118 -9.20 10.08 -13.10
C PHE A 118 -7.73 10.20 -12.68
N VAL A 119 -6.81 9.65 -13.48
CA VAL A 119 -5.36 9.82 -13.28
C VAL A 119 -4.96 11.30 -13.38
N MET A 120 -5.44 12.01 -14.41
CA MET A 120 -5.12 13.43 -14.60
C MET A 120 -5.59 14.26 -13.39
N GLU A 121 -6.82 14.07 -12.95
CA GLU A 121 -7.41 14.77 -11.79
C GLU A 121 -6.67 14.42 -10.48
N SER A 122 -6.37 13.14 -10.25
CA SER A 122 -5.69 12.67 -9.03
C SER A 122 -4.25 13.16 -8.90
N LEU A 123 -3.57 13.38 -10.02
CA LEU A 123 -2.15 13.77 -10.05
C LEU A 123 -1.94 15.26 -10.33
N GLU A 124 -3.02 16.04 -10.46
CA GLU A 124 -2.98 17.45 -10.82
C GLU A 124 -2.16 18.27 -9.80
N ASN A 125 -1.37 19.20 -10.35
CA ASN A 125 -0.58 20.17 -9.57
C ASN A 125 0.44 19.61 -8.58
N GLU A 126 0.78 18.33 -8.67
CA GLU A 126 1.74 17.69 -7.77
C GLU A 126 2.81 16.89 -8.52
N VAL A 127 3.95 16.68 -7.87
CA VAL A 127 5.09 15.95 -8.44
C VAL A 127 5.22 14.59 -7.80
N TYR A 128 5.22 13.54 -8.63
CA TYR A 128 5.34 12.15 -8.21
C TYR A 128 6.63 11.54 -8.75
N SER A 129 7.31 10.76 -7.91
CA SER A 129 8.46 9.93 -8.34
C SER A 129 8.01 8.58 -8.83
N SER A 130 6.96 8.03 -8.26
CA SER A 130 6.43 6.73 -8.67
C SER A 130 4.93 6.58 -8.43
N ILE A 131 4.33 5.62 -9.11
CA ILE A 131 2.93 5.25 -9.00
C ILE A 131 2.82 3.73 -8.97
N TYR A 132 1.99 3.21 -8.08
CA TYR A 132 1.65 1.80 -7.99
C TYR A 132 0.21 1.57 -8.43
N LEU A 133 0.01 0.50 -9.20
CA LEU A 133 -1.30 0.00 -9.62
C LEU A 133 -1.50 -1.36 -8.97
N VAL A 134 -2.53 -1.53 -8.17
CA VAL A 134 -2.84 -2.78 -7.45
C VAL A 134 -4.30 -3.16 -7.59
N GLY A 135 -4.59 -4.45 -7.48
CA GLY A 135 -5.95 -4.99 -7.49
C GLY A 135 -6.33 -5.67 -8.80
N ASP A 136 -7.50 -6.31 -8.77
CA ASP A 136 -7.91 -7.25 -9.81
C ASP A 136 -8.57 -6.59 -11.03
N GLY A 137 -8.94 -5.32 -10.92
CA GLY A 137 -9.61 -4.59 -12.01
C GLY A 137 -8.67 -4.00 -13.05
N PHE A 138 -7.35 -4.02 -12.83
CA PHE A 138 -6.39 -3.45 -13.77
C PHE A 138 -5.79 -4.52 -14.69
N GLU A 139 -5.95 -4.29 -16.00
CA GLU A 139 -5.29 -5.05 -17.06
C GLU A 139 -4.67 -4.08 -18.06
N ARG A 140 -3.46 -4.35 -18.47
CA ARG A 140 -2.69 -3.44 -19.33
C ARG A 140 -3.32 -3.30 -20.72
N GLU A 141 -3.99 -4.34 -21.17
CA GLU A 141 -4.57 -4.44 -22.52
C GLU A 141 -5.63 -3.37 -22.80
N TRP A 142 -6.42 -2.98 -21.80
CA TRP A 142 -7.42 -1.91 -21.97
C TRP A 142 -6.87 -0.52 -21.62
N ALA A 143 -5.75 -0.40 -20.92
CA ALA A 143 -5.27 0.84 -20.27
C ALA A 143 -4.16 1.57 -21.04
N GLU A 144 -4.15 1.55 -22.36
CA GLU A 144 -3.06 2.09 -23.17
C GLU A 144 -2.85 3.60 -22.98
N LYS A 145 -3.94 4.40 -23.05
CA LYS A 145 -3.90 5.85 -22.84
C LYS A 145 -3.54 6.20 -21.41
N SER A 146 -4.14 5.51 -20.44
CA SER A 146 -3.90 5.71 -19.01
C SER A 146 -2.44 5.40 -18.64
N VAL A 147 -1.87 4.33 -19.17
CA VAL A 147 -0.44 4.00 -18.95
C VAL A 147 0.47 5.07 -19.54
N ALA A 148 0.15 5.59 -20.73
CA ALA A 148 0.91 6.68 -21.33
C ALA A 148 0.84 7.94 -20.46
N GLU A 149 -0.33 8.29 -19.90
CA GLU A 149 -0.51 9.41 -18.98
C GLU A 149 0.27 9.21 -17.67
N LEU A 150 0.16 8.02 -17.06
CA LEU A 150 0.87 7.67 -15.84
C LEU A 150 2.40 7.79 -15.98
N CYS A 151 2.95 7.46 -17.15
CA CYS A 151 4.39 7.52 -17.42
C CYS A 151 4.93 8.92 -17.74
N LYS A 152 4.07 9.95 -17.90
CA LYS A 152 4.51 11.33 -18.14
C LYS A 152 5.39 11.86 -16.99
N HIS A 153 6.16 12.91 -17.26
CA HIS A 153 7.03 13.58 -16.28
C HIS A 153 8.06 12.65 -15.59
N GLN A 154 8.52 11.60 -16.30
CA GLN A 154 9.50 10.61 -15.82
C GLN A 154 9.03 9.83 -14.56
N ARG A 155 7.74 9.74 -14.34
CA ARG A 155 7.16 8.92 -13.27
C ARG A 155 7.43 7.44 -13.55
N ARG A 156 7.77 6.70 -12.52
CA ARG A 156 7.95 5.24 -12.60
C ARG A 156 6.64 4.57 -12.21
N VAL A 157 6.12 3.73 -13.08
CA VAL A 157 4.86 3.02 -12.86
C VAL A 157 5.14 1.55 -12.57
N PHE A 158 4.57 1.04 -11.49
CA PHE A 158 4.76 -0.32 -11.03
C PHE A 158 3.42 -1.04 -10.85
N TYR A 159 3.39 -2.30 -11.25
CA TYR A 159 2.31 -3.22 -10.85
C TYR A 159 2.62 -3.70 -9.44
N GLY A 160 1.75 -3.35 -8.51
CA GLY A 160 1.94 -3.60 -7.08
C GLY A 160 1.43 -4.98 -6.63
N ASN A 161 1.63 -6.03 -7.42
CA ASN A 161 1.26 -7.38 -7.01
C ASN A 161 1.86 -7.71 -5.64
N ASN A 162 1.00 -8.09 -4.69
CA ASN A 162 1.37 -8.35 -3.29
C ASN A 162 1.97 -7.13 -2.54
N LEU A 163 1.67 -5.90 -2.96
CA LEU A 163 2.18 -4.69 -2.31
C LEU A 163 1.87 -4.68 -0.81
N PHE A 164 0.62 -4.92 -0.45
CA PHE A 164 0.17 -4.90 0.95
C PHE A 164 0.79 -6.03 1.78
N SER A 165 0.89 -7.24 1.21
CA SER A 165 1.54 -8.37 1.89
C SER A 165 3.03 -8.14 2.10
N LYS A 166 3.73 -7.58 1.11
CA LYS A 166 5.14 -7.20 1.23
C LYS A 166 5.33 -6.09 2.27
N GLY A 167 4.46 -5.07 2.26
CA GLY A 167 4.47 -4.02 3.27
C GLY A 167 4.26 -4.56 4.68
N ALA A 168 3.34 -5.52 4.85
CA ALA A 168 3.14 -6.21 6.10
C ALA A 168 4.39 -6.99 6.57
N CYS A 169 5.09 -7.66 5.64
CA CYS A 169 6.35 -8.33 5.97
C CYS A 169 7.43 -7.35 6.44
N TYR A 170 7.57 -6.20 5.76
CA TYR A 170 8.51 -5.16 6.18
C TYR A 170 8.15 -4.56 7.54
N ALA A 171 6.86 -4.34 7.81
CA ALA A 171 6.39 -3.89 9.11
C ALA A 171 6.67 -4.91 10.21
N ALA A 172 6.46 -6.19 9.96
CA ALA A 172 6.79 -7.25 10.91
C ALA A 172 8.29 -7.22 11.25
N LYS A 173 9.14 -7.08 10.23
CA LYS A 173 10.59 -6.96 10.41
C LYS A 173 10.97 -5.76 11.29
N GLU A 174 10.41 -4.58 11.05
CA GLU A 174 10.63 -3.37 11.87
C GLU A 174 10.22 -3.55 13.34
N LYS A 175 9.24 -4.42 13.62
CA LYS A 175 8.73 -4.68 14.98
C LYS A 175 9.46 -5.79 15.72
N THR A 176 10.09 -6.72 14.99
CA THR A 176 10.74 -7.92 15.57
C THR A 176 12.25 -7.94 15.47
N GLU A 177 12.82 -7.11 14.60
CA GLU A 177 14.26 -7.02 14.34
C GLU A 177 14.78 -5.60 14.58
N GLU A 178 15.98 -5.32 14.11
CA GLU A 178 16.55 -3.96 14.17
C GLU A 178 15.79 -3.00 13.24
N ARG A 179 15.39 -1.84 13.80
CA ARG A 179 14.62 -0.83 13.07
C ARG A 179 15.47 -0.10 12.04
N ASN A 180 15.13 -0.24 10.76
CA ASN A 180 15.79 0.46 9.65
C ASN A 180 15.19 1.84 9.37
N LEU A 181 13.92 2.06 9.72
CA LEU A 181 13.18 3.29 9.45
C LEU A 181 13.15 4.27 10.64
N LYS A 182 14.17 4.26 11.52
CA LYS A 182 14.25 5.15 12.71
C LYS A 182 14.12 6.65 12.40
N GLY A 183 14.49 7.06 11.19
CA GLY A 183 14.41 8.46 10.73
C GLY A 183 13.04 8.87 10.23
N TYR A 184 12.07 7.96 10.15
CA TYR A 184 10.73 8.16 9.59
C TYR A 184 9.65 7.76 10.59
N LEU A 185 8.57 8.54 10.63
CA LEU A 185 7.41 8.30 11.48
C LEU A 185 6.16 8.26 10.62
N TYR A 186 5.48 7.11 10.61
CA TYR A 186 4.16 7.01 10.02
C TYR A 186 3.14 7.80 10.84
N VAL A 187 2.36 8.63 10.16
CA VAL A 187 1.26 9.40 10.75
C VAL A 187 -0.01 8.93 10.06
N GLY A 188 -0.71 7.98 10.66
CA GLY A 188 -2.03 7.54 10.24
C GLY A 188 -3.10 8.61 10.52
N ASN A 189 -4.22 8.52 9.81
CA ASN A 189 -5.43 9.35 10.07
C ASN A 189 -6.16 8.88 11.32
#